data_a35e8973e8e5af7ff106755997950d94
#
_entry.id   a35e8973e8e5af7ff106755997950d94
#
_cell.length_a   1.000
_cell.length_b   1.000
_cell.length_c   1.000
_cell.angle_alpha   90.00
_cell.angle_beta   90.00
_cell.angle_gamma   90.00
#
_symmetry.space_group_name_H-M   'P 1'
#
loop_
_entity.id
_entity.type
_entity.pdbx_description
1 polymer ?
#
loop_
_entity_poly.entity_id
_entity_poly.type
_entity_poly.pdbx_seq_one_letter_code
_entity_poly.pdbx_strand_id
1 'polypeptide(L)'
;VYVEQVIRPTGLLDPKIEVRPSKNQIDDLLEEIQKCVEEDQRVLVTTLTKRMAEELTKYLTKMEVRCRYVHSDVDTLERIEIMQDLRKGLFDVLIGVNLLREGLDLPEVSLVAILDADKEGFLRSARSMTQTVGRAARNIDGRAIMYADKMTDSMRITIEETAYRREKQMNYNLT
;
A
#
# COMPACT_ATOMS: atom_id res chain seq x y z
N VAL A 1 -11.50 -6.84 25.18
CA VAL A 1 -10.39 -7.57 24.56
C VAL A 1 -10.33 -7.29 23.08
N TYR A 2 -11.44 -7.49 22.38
CA TYR A 2 -11.50 -7.21 20.95
C TYR A 2 -11.22 -5.73 20.63
N VAL A 3 -11.73 -4.84 21.45
CA VAL A 3 -11.58 -3.40 21.27
C VAL A 3 -10.11 -2.98 21.35
N GLU A 4 -9.33 -3.61 22.17
CA GLU A 4 -7.90 -3.32 22.32
C GLU A 4 -7.12 -3.57 21.03
N GLN A 5 -7.59 -4.49 20.18
CA GLN A 5 -6.93 -4.83 18.92
C GLN A 5 -7.10 -3.74 17.85
N VAL A 6 -8.11 -2.88 17.98
CA VAL A 6 -8.37 -1.83 17.00
C VAL A 6 -7.87 -0.45 17.45
N ILE A 7 -7.40 -0.34 18.70
CA ILE A 7 -6.85 0.91 19.25
C ILE A 7 -5.33 0.77 19.33
N ARG A 8 -4.62 1.64 18.64
CA ARG A 8 -3.17 1.62 18.65
C ARG A 8 -2.61 2.51 19.75
N PRO A 9 -1.71 1.98 20.58
CA PRO A 9 -1.16 2.75 21.71
C PRO A 9 -0.38 4.02 21.29
N THR A 10 0.14 4.03 20.08
CA THR A 10 0.94 5.15 19.56
C THR A 10 0.12 6.38 19.26
N GLY A 11 -1.21 6.27 19.23
CA GLY A 11 -2.09 7.37 18.86
C GLY A 11 -2.18 7.66 17.36
N LEU A 12 -1.43 6.94 16.54
CA LEU A 12 -1.48 7.11 15.08
C LEU A 12 -2.75 6.46 14.52
N LEU A 13 -3.34 7.12 13.53
CA LEU A 13 -4.58 6.66 12.90
C LEU A 13 -4.28 5.67 11.77
N ASP A 14 -5.20 4.72 11.54
CA ASP A 14 -5.16 3.92 10.32
C ASP A 14 -5.35 4.84 9.11
N PRO A 15 -4.78 4.51 7.96
CA PRO A 15 -4.81 5.40 6.80
C PRO A 15 -6.22 5.58 6.25
N LYS A 16 -6.45 6.72 5.61
CA LYS A 16 -7.67 6.93 4.84
C LYS A 16 -7.57 6.13 3.55
N ILE A 17 -8.66 5.50 3.16
CA ILE A 17 -8.73 4.77 1.89
C ILE A 17 -9.60 5.56 0.93
N GLU A 18 -9.04 5.84 -0.23
CA GLU A 18 -9.73 6.51 -1.33
C GLU A 18 -9.91 5.52 -2.47
N VAL A 19 -11.09 5.49 -3.08
CA VAL A 19 -11.35 4.66 -4.25
C VAL A 19 -11.39 5.56 -5.47
N ARG A 20 -10.61 5.22 -6.49
CA ARG A 20 -10.53 5.98 -7.74
C ARG A 20 -10.77 5.04 -8.93
N PRO A 21 -11.27 5.57 -10.06
CA PRO A 21 -11.50 4.74 -11.25
C PRO A 21 -10.21 4.07 -11.74
N SER A 22 -10.31 2.86 -12.28
CA SER A 22 -9.15 2.18 -12.84
C SER A 22 -8.75 2.75 -14.21
N LYS A 23 -9.63 3.48 -14.86
CA LYS A 23 -9.30 4.17 -16.10
C LYS A 23 -8.23 5.22 -15.80
N ASN A 24 -7.13 5.19 -16.55
CA ASN A 24 -5.99 6.09 -16.35
C ASN A 24 -5.31 5.92 -14.97
N GLN A 25 -5.45 4.74 -14.36
CA GLN A 25 -4.87 4.49 -13.03
C GLN A 25 -3.36 4.72 -12.99
N ILE A 26 -2.66 4.41 -14.07
CA ILE A 26 -1.19 4.57 -14.12
C ILE A 26 -0.81 6.05 -14.11
N ASP A 27 -1.50 6.89 -14.89
CA ASP A 27 -1.22 8.32 -14.92
C ASP A 27 -1.57 8.99 -13.59
N ASP A 28 -2.70 8.60 -13.00
CA ASP A 28 -3.12 9.10 -11.69
C ASP A 28 -2.12 8.70 -10.62
N LEU A 29 -1.68 7.44 -10.66
CA LEU A 29 -0.68 6.92 -9.73
C LEU A 29 0.64 7.69 -9.85
N LEU A 30 1.08 7.98 -11.07
CA LEU A 30 2.31 8.74 -11.28
C LEU A 30 2.25 10.11 -10.61
N GLU A 31 1.14 10.84 -10.74
CA GLU A 31 0.96 12.11 -10.06
C GLU A 31 1.10 11.98 -8.54
N GLU A 32 0.46 10.96 -7.98
CA GLU A 32 0.51 10.72 -6.54
C GLU A 32 1.91 10.35 -6.08
N ILE A 33 2.62 9.54 -6.86
CA ILE A 33 4.01 9.17 -6.58
C ILE A 33 4.90 10.42 -6.59
N GLN A 34 4.74 11.29 -7.58
CA GLN A 34 5.55 12.50 -7.67
C GLN A 34 5.36 13.42 -6.46
N LYS A 35 4.13 13.52 -5.96
CA LYS A 35 3.86 14.28 -4.74
C LYS A 35 4.57 13.67 -3.53
N CYS A 36 4.56 12.34 -3.42
CA CYS A 36 5.24 11.65 -2.33
C CYS A 36 6.76 11.84 -2.40
N VAL A 37 7.32 11.73 -3.60
CA VAL A 37 8.76 11.88 -3.80
C VAL A 37 9.23 13.29 -3.42
N GLU A 38 8.46 14.32 -3.76
CA GLU A 38 8.76 15.69 -3.40
C GLU A 38 8.85 15.89 -1.88
N GLU A 39 8.08 15.12 -1.11
CA GLU A 39 8.08 15.19 0.34
C GLU A 39 8.96 14.11 0.99
N ASP A 40 9.81 13.47 0.21
CA ASP A 40 10.70 12.39 0.67
C ASP A 40 9.93 11.25 1.33
N GLN A 41 8.78 10.90 0.75
CA GLN A 41 7.94 9.80 1.22
C GLN A 41 8.11 8.57 0.35
N ARG A 42 7.71 7.42 0.88
CA ARG A 42 7.84 6.12 0.19
C ARG A 42 6.47 5.60 -0.19
N VAL A 43 6.42 4.83 -1.28
CA VAL A 43 5.19 4.32 -1.86
C VAL A 43 5.29 2.80 -2.08
N LEU A 44 4.20 2.12 -1.78
CA LEU A 44 4.05 0.69 -2.04
C LEU A 44 2.94 0.51 -3.08
N VAL A 45 3.23 -0.21 -4.16
CA VAL A 45 2.24 -0.47 -5.22
C VAL A 45 2.08 -1.97 -5.41
N THR A 46 0.83 -2.44 -5.40
CA THR A 46 0.53 -3.84 -5.68
C THR A 46 -0.20 -3.98 -7.01
N THR A 47 0.26 -4.93 -7.82
CA THR A 47 -0.35 -5.27 -9.10
C THR A 47 -0.88 -6.70 -9.06
N LEU A 48 -1.68 -7.09 -10.05
CA LEU A 48 -2.23 -8.44 -10.13
C LEU A 48 -1.30 -9.41 -10.81
N THR A 49 -0.46 -8.94 -11.72
CA THR A 49 0.38 -9.81 -12.53
C THR A 49 1.81 -9.32 -12.58
N LYS A 50 2.72 -10.25 -12.76
CA LYS A 50 4.13 -9.99 -13.00
C LYS A 50 4.34 -9.03 -14.17
N ARG A 51 3.63 -9.29 -15.27
CA ARG A 51 3.72 -8.47 -16.48
C ARG A 51 3.37 -7.02 -16.19
N MET A 52 2.28 -6.78 -15.46
CA MET A 52 1.86 -5.45 -15.09
C MET A 52 2.90 -4.76 -14.21
N ALA A 53 3.48 -5.49 -13.26
CA ALA A 53 4.53 -4.96 -12.39
C ALA A 53 5.77 -4.56 -13.21
N GLU A 54 6.17 -5.39 -14.16
CA GLU A 54 7.31 -5.09 -15.02
C GLU A 54 7.06 -3.89 -15.92
N GLU A 55 5.88 -3.80 -16.51
CA GLU A 55 5.51 -2.68 -17.37
C GLU A 55 5.43 -1.37 -16.57
N LEU A 56 4.87 -1.43 -15.38
CA LEU A 56 4.80 -0.26 -14.49
C LEU A 56 6.20 0.21 -14.09
N THR A 57 7.07 -0.73 -13.75
CA THR A 57 8.45 -0.41 -13.37
C THR A 57 9.18 0.29 -14.52
N LYS A 58 9.03 -0.21 -15.74
CA LYS A 58 9.63 0.43 -16.92
C LYS A 58 9.09 1.85 -17.13
N TYR A 59 7.78 2.01 -17.01
CA TYR A 59 7.14 3.31 -17.19
C TYR A 59 7.63 4.32 -16.16
N LEU A 60 7.63 3.94 -14.89
CA LEU A 60 8.08 4.83 -13.82
C LEU A 60 9.56 5.18 -13.94
N THR A 61 10.39 4.21 -14.32
CA THR A 61 11.82 4.45 -14.56
C THR A 61 12.02 5.46 -15.68
N LYS A 62 11.24 5.33 -16.75
CA LYS A 62 11.28 6.27 -17.88
C LYS A 62 10.87 7.68 -17.44
N MET A 63 9.99 7.79 -16.47
CA MET A 63 9.54 9.06 -15.89
C MET A 63 10.46 9.55 -14.76
N GLU A 64 11.64 8.97 -14.66
CA GLU A 64 12.67 9.35 -13.69
C GLU A 64 12.27 9.12 -12.23
N VAL A 65 11.36 8.18 -11.99
CA VAL A 65 10.99 7.74 -10.64
C VAL A 65 11.91 6.60 -10.24
N ARG A 66 12.50 6.70 -9.04
CA ARG A 66 13.33 5.62 -8.51
C ARG A 66 12.42 4.54 -7.94
N CYS A 67 12.36 3.41 -8.60
CA CYS A 67 11.47 2.30 -8.23
C CYS A 67 12.16 0.96 -8.39
N ARG A 68 11.65 -0.04 -7.68
CA ARG A 68 12.11 -1.42 -7.81
C ARG A 68 10.92 -2.36 -7.82
N TYR A 69 11.00 -3.38 -8.65
CA TYR A 69 10.04 -4.47 -8.66
C TYR A 69 10.62 -5.65 -7.85
N VAL A 70 9.84 -6.15 -6.89
CA VAL A 70 10.21 -7.34 -6.13
C VAL A 70 9.62 -8.56 -6.81
N HIS A 71 10.49 -9.35 -7.43
CA HIS A 71 10.11 -10.58 -8.09
C HIS A 71 9.76 -11.66 -7.05
N SER A 72 8.79 -12.51 -7.36
CA SER A 72 8.37 -13.58 -6.46
C SER A 72 9.49 -14.60 -6.18
N ASP A 73 10.43 -14.75 -7.10
CA ASP A 73 11.54 -15.73 -7.01
C ASP A 73 12.77 -15.15 -6.30
N VAL A 74 12.73 -13.91 -5.87
CA VAL A 74 13.81 -13.28 -5.12
C VAL A 74 13.95 -14.00 -3.78
N ASP A 75 15.18 -14.34 -3.40
CA ASP A 75 15.43 -15.04 -2.14
C ASP A 75 15.23 -14.12 -0.94
N THR A 76 15.19 -14.70 0.25
CA THR A 76 14.92 -13.99 1.49
C THR A 76 15.93 -12.87 1.78
N LEU A 77 17.21 -13.15 1.56
CA LEU A 77 18.27 -12.16 1.83
C LEU A 77 18.16 -10.96 0.89
N GLU A 78 17.94 -11.20 -0.39
CA GLU A 78 17.77 -10.13 -1.37
C GLU A 78 16.51 -9.32 -1.07
N ARG A 79 15.44 -9.99 -0.67
CA ARG A 79 14.19 -9.33 -0.29
C ARG A 79 14.39 -8.40 0.92
N ILE A 80 15.12 -8.85 1.93
CA ILE A 80 15.46 -8.03 3.11
C ILE A 80 16.28 -6.82 2.69
N GLU A 81 17.24 -6.99 1.79
CA GLU A 81 18.07 -5.91 1.29
C GLU A 81 17.24 -4.86 0.57
N ILE A 82 16.31 -5.29 -0.29
CA ILE A 82 15.40 -4.39 -1.00
C ILE A 82 14.57 -3.58 0.00
N MET A 83 14.04 -4.22 1.04
CA MET A 83 13.25 -3.52 2.05
C MET A 83 14.07 -2.49 2.81
N GLN A 84 15.32 -2.83 3.15
CA GLN A 84 16.22 -1.90 3.81
C GLN A 84 16.57 -0.71 2.90
N ASP A 85 16.78 -0.95 1.62
CA ASP A 85 17.09 0.11 0.65
C ASP A 85 15.92 1.09 0.52
N LEU A 86 14.69 0.59 0.56
CA LEU A 86 13.51 1.46 0.57
C LEU A 86 13.48 2.33 1.83
N ARG A 87 13.74 1.75 3.00
CA ARG A 87 13.80 2.49 4.26
C ARG A 87 14.88 3.59 4.24
N LYS A 88 16.00 3.29 3.62
CA LYS A 88 17.12 4.24 3.51
C LYS A 88 16.89 5.33 2.45
N GLY A 89 15.85 5.18 1.64
CA GLY A 89 15.56 6.13 0.58
C GLY A 89 16.43 5.98 -0.65
N LEU A 90 17.04 4.82 -0.85
CA LEU A 90 17.81 4.55 -2.07
C LEU A 90 16.90 4.44 -3.29
N PHE A 91 15.65 4.13 -3.08
CA PHE A 91 14.58 4.27 -4.07
C PHE A 91 13.30 4.63 -3.33
N ASP A 92 12.26 5.03 -4.07
CA ASP A 92 11.06 5.63 -3.45
C ASP A 92 9.82 4.78 -3.60
N VAL A 93 9.75 3.90 -4.60
CA VAL A 93 8.56 3.12 -4.91
C VAL A 93 8.90 1.64 -4.99
N LEU A 94 8.18 0.84 -4.21
CA LEU A 94 8.31 -0.61 -4.25
C LEU A 94 7.08 -1.18 -4.96
N ILE A 95 7.29 -1.98 -5.98
CA ILE A 95 6.23 -2.59 -6.79
C ILE A 95 6.29 -4.10 -6.64
N GLY A 96 5.16 -4.73 -6.47
CA GLY A 96 5.10 -6.18 -6.40
C GLY A 96 3.70 -6.73 -6.60
N VAL A 97 3.63 -8.03 -6.81
CA VAL A 97 2.37 -8.74 -7.00
C VAL A 97 1.85 -9.24 -5.66
N ASN A 98 2.67 -9.98 -4.94
CA ASN A 98 2.34 -10.50 -3.62
C ASN A 98 3.51 -10.17 -2.70
N LEU A 99 3.38 -9.07 -1.98
CA LEU A 99 4.43 -8.55 -1.11
C LEU A 99 4.29 -9.06 0.32
N LEU A 100 3.15 -9.64 0.66
CA LEU A 100 2.90 -10.14 2.00
C LEU A 100 3.42 -11.57 2.11
N ARG A 101 4.55 -11.74 2.77
CA ARG A 101 5.12 -13.05 3.07
C ARG A 101 5.33 -13.20 4.56
N GLU A 102 5.09 -14.41 5.02
CA GLU A 102 5.33 -14.79 6.42
C GLU A 102 6.81 -14.56 6.77
N GLY A 103 7.03 -13.95 7.91
CA GLY A 103 8.38 -13.71 8.41
C GLY A 103 9.09 -12.51 7.82
N LEU A 104 8.45 -11.76 6.91
CA LEU A 104 9.04 -10.56 6.32
C LEU A 104 8.15 -9.36 6.60
N ASP A 105 8.74 -8.35 7.21
CA ASP A 105 8.06 -7.09 7.46
C ASP A 105 8.25 -6.16 6.26
N LEU A 106 7.13 -5.73 5.68
CA LEU A 106 7.17 -4.66 4.70
C LEU A 106 7.52 -3.36 5.41
N PRO A 107 8.30 -2.50 4.78
CA PRO A 107 8.59 -1.21 5.38
C PRO A 107 7.34 -0.34 5.43
N GLU A 108 7.35 0.60 6.35
CA GLU A 108 6.30 1.59 6.46
C GLU A 108 6.40 2.58 5.31
N VAL A 109 5.25 2.93 4.74
CA VAL A 109 5.17 3.85 3.62
C VAL A 109 4.11 4.90 3.89
N SER A 110 4.13 5.97 3.13
CA SER A 110 3.13 7.03 3.24
C SER A 110 1.93 6.79 2.33
N LEU A 111 2.13 6.06 1.24
CA LEU A 111 1.07 5.75 0.28
C LEU A 111 1.12 4.28 -0.09
N VAL A 112 -0.03 3.65 -0.03
CA VAL A 112 -0.24 2.31 -0.57
C VAL A 112 -1.20 2.45 -1.74
N ALA A 113 -0.82 1.94 -2.91
CA ALA A 113 -1.67 1.92 -4.09
C ALA A 113 -1.99 0.48 -4.48
N ILE A 114 -3.27 0.18 -4.56
CA ILE A 114 -3.76 -1.14 -4.96
C ILE A 114 -4.41 -1.02 -6.33
N LEU A 115 -3.73 -1.50 -7.36
CA LEU A 115 -4.24 -1.46 -8.73
C LEU A 115 -5.24 -2.58 -8.95
N ASP A 116 -6.29 -2.29 -9.72
CA ASP A 116 -7.34 -3.28 -10.02
C ASP A 116 -7.88 -3.96 -8.75
N ALA A 117 -8.24 -3.15 -7.77
CA ALA A 117 -8.70 -3.63 -6.47
C ALA A 117 -10.00 -4.42 -6.55
N ASP A 118 -10.78 -4.23 -7.62
CA ASP A 118 -12.07 -4.91 -7.83
C ASP A 118 -11.95 -6.26 -8.54
N LYS A 119 -10.75 -6.70 -8.85
CA LYS A 119 -10.53 -8.02 -9.46
C LYS A 119 -10.46 -9.07 -8.35
N GLU A 120 -11.60 -9.69 -8.06
CA GLU A 120 -11.69 -10.64 -6.96
C GLU A 120 -10.72 -11.81 -7.10
N GLY A 121 -10.23 -12.30 -5.95
CA GLY A 121 -9.27 -13.38 -5.88
C GLY A 121 -8.39 -13.24 -4.65
N PHE A 122 -7.46 -14.14 -4.50
CA PHE A 122 -6.56 -14.21 -3.36
C PHE A 122 -5.83 -12.88 -3.10
N LEU A 123 -5.33 -12.24 -4.14
CA LEU A 123 -4.55 -10.99 -4.01
C LEU A 123 -5.42 -9.78 -3.69
N ARG A 124 -6.71 -9.87 -3.85
CA ARG A 124 -7.67 -8.79 -3.58
C ARG A 124 -8.72 -9.19 -2.57
N SER A 125 -8.39 -10.14 -1.70
CA SER A 125 -9.23 -10.50 -0.56
C SER A 125 -9.20 -9.38 0.48
N ALA A 126 -10.21 -9.32 1.33
CA ALA A 126 -10.24 -8.33 2.41
C ALA A 126 -9.02 -8.44 3.31
N ARG A 127 -8.62 -9.68 3.64
CA ARG A 127 -7.45 -9.91 4.48
C ARG A 127 -6.16 -9.36 3.83
N SER A 128 -5.95 -9.67 2.56
CA SER A 128 -4.76 -9.22 1.83
C SER A 128 -4.71 -7.70 1.73
N MET A 129 -5.83 -7.08 1.35
CA MET A 129 -5.88 -5.62 1.21
C MET A 129 -5.74 -4.91 2.57
N THR A 130 -6.37 -5.44 3.62
CA THR A 130 -6.26 -4.86 4.97
C THR A 130 -4.81 -4.87 5.45
N GLN A 131 -4.10 -5.98 5.26
CA GLN A 131 -2.70 -6.08 5.65
C GLN A 131 -1.82 -5.12 4.85
N THR A 132 -2.09 -4.99 3.56
CA THR A 132 -1.32 -4.10 2.69
C THR A 132 -1.56 -2.64 3.06
N VAL A 133 -2.81 -2.24 3.24
CA VAL A 133 -3.19 -0.89 3.65
C VAL A 133 -2.54 -0.54 4.99
N GLY A 134 -2.44 -1.52 5.88
CA GLY A 134 -1.82 -1.33 7.20
C GLY A 134 -0.36 -0.88 7.17
N ARG A 135 0.31 -1.03 6.03
CA ARG A 135 1.71 -0.56 5.91
C ARG A 135 1.82 0.97 5.92
N ALA A 136 0.73 1.69 5.64
CA ALA A 136 0.68 3.14 5.75
C ALA A 136 0.18 3.62 7.11
N ALA A 137 -0.17 2.71 8.00
CA ALA A 137 -0.85 3.04 9.27
C ALA A 137 0.01 3.81 10.27
N ARG A 138 1.33 3.65 10.23
CA ARG A 138 2.23 4.31 11.17
C ARG A 138 2.77 5.64 10.68
N ASN A 139 2.32 6.06 9.52
CA ASN A 139 2.71 7.35 8.97
C ASN A 139 1.60 8.35 9.26
N ILE A 140 1.95 9.55 9.74
CA ILE A 140 0.97 10.59 10.07
C ILE A 140 0.12 10.94 8.86
N ASP A 141 0.74 11.03 7.69
CA ASP A 141 0.07 11.34 6.43
C ASP A 141 -0.27 10.09 5.62
N GLY A 142 -0.34 8.93 6.31
CA GLY A 142 -0.59 7.67 5.65
C GLY A 142 -1.94 7.60 4.97
N ARG A 143 -1.94 7.13 3.74
CA ARG A 143 -3.17 6.95 2.96
C ARG A 143 -3.03 5.79 2.00
N ALA A 144 -4.17 5.31 1.54
CA ALA A 144 -4.22 4.23 0.56
C ALA A 144 -5.19 4.60 -0.55
N ILE A 145 -4.87 4.19 -1.77
CA ILE A 145 -5.73 4.39 -2.92
C ILE A 145 -6.03 3.02 -3.53
N MET A 146 -7.31 2.73 -3.69
CA MET A 146 -7.77 1.55 -4.42
C MET A 146 -8.28 2.00 -5.78
N TYR A 147 -7.68 1.48 -6.85
CA TYR A 147 -8.13 1.77 -8.20
C TYR A 147 -9.09 0.68 -8.64
N ALA A 148 -10.33 1.05 -8.87
CA ALA A 148 -11.40 0.09 -9.16
C ALA A 148 -12.55 0.77 -9.88
N ASP A 149 -13.26 0.02 -10.71
CA ASP A 149 -14.44 0.52 -11.43
C ASP A 149 -15.74 0.17 -10.70
N LYS A 150 -15.67 -0.79 -9.77
CA LYS A 150 -16.81 -1.19 -8.95
C LYS A 150 -16.36 -1.47 -7.53
N MET A 151 -17.32 -1.49 -6.62
CA MET A 151 -17.05 -1.83 -5.22
C MET A 151 -17.34 -3.31 -5.02
N THR A 152 -16.33 -4.08 -4.61
CA THR A 152 -16.50 -5.49 -4.23
C THR A 152 -16.76 -5.61 -2.74
N ASP A 153 -17.25 -6.77 -2.31
CA ASP A 153 -17.42 -7.03 -0.87
C ASP A 153 -16.09 -6.97 -0.13
N SER A 154 -15.02 -7.49 -0.73
CA SER A 154 -13.68 -7.45 -0.13
C SER A 154 -13.19 -6.02 0.06
N MET A 155 -13.39 -5.16 -0.92
CA MET A 155 -13.07 -3.73 -0.81
C MET A 155 -13.88 -3.07 0.28
N ARG A 156 -15.19 -3.33 0.29
CA ARG A 156 -16.09 -2.75 1.28
C ARG A 156 -15.69 -3.14 2.70
N ILE A 157 -15.41 -4.41 2.93
CA ILE A 157 -14.96 -4.90 4.24
C ILE A 157 -13.67 -4.21 4.67
N THR A 158 -12.70 -4.11 3.78
CA THR A 158 -11.42 -3.45 4.07
C THR A 158 -11.63 -1.98 4.45
N ILE A 159 -12.45 -1.28 3.67
CA ILE A 159 -12.71 0.15 3.89
C ILE A 159 -13.44 0.36 5.21
N GLU A 160 -14.48 -0.43 5.47
CA GLU A 160 -15.27 -0.31 6.69
C GLU A 160 -14.45 -0.63 7.95
N GLU A 161 -13.64 -1.68 7.91
CA GLU A 161 -12.78 -2.04 9.05
C GLU A 161 -11.73 -0.98 9.31
N THR A 162 -11.12 -0.45 8.26
CA THR A 162 -10.11 0.60 8.40
C THR A 162 -10.75 1.89 8.93
N ALA A 163 -11.93 2.26 8.42
CA ALA A 163 -12.67 3.43 8.92
C ALA A 163 -13.07 3.25 10.38
N TYR A 164 -13.51 2.05 10.76
CA TYR A 164 -13.88 1.74 12.14
C TYR A 164 -12.69 1.91 13.08
N ARG A 165 -11.53 1.36 12.72
CA ARG A 165 -10.32 1.49 13.52
C ARG A 165 -9.89 2.95 13.65
N ARG A 166 -9.99 3.71 12.58
CA ARG A 166 -9.64 5.12 12.55
C ARG A 166 -10.55 5.91 13.48
N GLU A 167 -11.84 5.66 13.44
CA GLU A 167 -12.82 6.31 14.32
C GLU A 167 -12.56 5.99 15.79
N LYS A 168 -12.29 4.72 16.08
CA LYS A 168 -11.96 4.29 17.45
C LYS A 168 -10.67 4.96 17.95
N GLN A 169 -9.66 5.05 17.11
CA GLN A 169 -8.40 5.68 17.46
C GLN A 169 -8.58 7.18 17.71
N MET A 170 -9.40 7.86 16.91
CA MET A 170 -9.71 9.27 17.11
C MET A 170 -10.38 9.48 18.47
N ASN A 171 -11.35 8.65 18.83
CA ASN A 171 -12.02 8.73 20.12
C ASN A 171 -11.05 8.49 21.27
N TYR A 172 -10.14 7.54 21.11
CA TYR A 172 -9.10 7.27 22.11
C TYR A 172 -8.18 8.48 22.29
N ASN A 173 -7.78 9.12 21.20
CA ASN A 173 -6.87 10.26 21.23
C ASN A 173 -7.53 11.50 21.88
N LEU A 174 -8.87 11.60 21.81
CA LEU A 174 -9.60 12.72 22.40
C LEU A 174 -9.82 12.54 23.90
N THR A 175 -9.71 11.33 24.42
CA THR A 175 -9.86 11.05 25.84
C THR A 175 -8.52 11.06 26.55
#